data_646e82e85692c4e67f72579ca19d2a50
#
_entry.id   646e82e85692c4e67f72579ca19d2a50
#
_cell.length_a   1.000
_cell.length_b   1.000
_cell.length_c   1.000
_cell.angle_alpha   90.00
_cell.angle_beta   90.00
_cell.angle_gamma   90.00
#
_symmetry.space_group_name_H-M   'P 1'
#
loop_
_entity.id
_entity.type
_entity.pdbx_description
1 polymer ?
#
loop_
_entity_poly.entity_id
_entity_poly.type
_entity_poly.pdbx_seq_one_letter_code
_entity_poly.pdbx_strand_id
1 'polypeptide(L)'
;MKKILGLLRNTIDENNLINDGETIAVGISGGKDSMSLLYELNKYSKFSNFDFNVHAVKINLGSETKKENEILKEFCEKINVPLTIKETDIKKIVFDIREEKNPCSLCANMRRGALATTLNELGIKKLALGHHKNDKIETFFMNMFFSGRLNTFKMKSYLSRQDITVIRPFYEVEEWMIKKFIKKFDI
;
A
#
# COMPACT_ATOMS: atom_id res chain seq x y z
N MET A 1 -1.89 14.91 12.70
CA MET A 1 -1.23 15.34 11.47
C MET A 1 0.28 15.44 11.63
N LYS A 2 0.83 16.47 12.33
CA LYS A 2 2.29 16.59 12.50
C LYS A 2 2.97 15.30 12.99
N LYS A 3 2.32 14.48 13.83
CA LYS A 3 2.90 13.26 14.40
C LYS A 3 3.01 12.11 13.38
N ILE A 4 1.96 11.83 12.58
CA ILE A 4 2.01 10.78 11.53
C ILE A 4 3.08 11.14 10.51
N LEU A 5 3.02 12.36 9.97
CA LEU A 5 3.97 12.85 8.98
C LEU A 5 5.43 12.82 9.50
N GLY A 6 5.64 13.17 10.78
CA GLY A 6 6.95 13.07 11.41
C GLY A 6 7.47 11.64 11.51
N LEU A 7 6.63 10.70 11.94
CA LEU A 7 6.99 9.28 12.00
C LEU A 7 7.27 8.70 10.59
N LEU A 8 6.43 9.02 9.61
CA LEU A 8 6.63 8.61 8.22
C LEU A 8 7.97 9.13 7.69
N ARG A 9 8.24 10.44 7.85
CA ARG A 9 9.49 11.06 7.42
C ARG A 9 10.69 10.37 8.07
N ASN A 10 10.70 10.24 9.40
CA ASN A 10 11.80 9.58 10.11
C ASN A 10 12.02 8.14 9.62
N THR A 11 10.93 7.39 9.42
CA THR A 11 11.01 6.03 8.89
C THR A 11 11.66 5.99 7.50
N ILE A 12 11.33 6.93 6.62
CA ILE A 12 11.88 7.02 5.27
C ILE A 12 13.35 7.44 5.31
N ASP A 13 13.66 8.52 6.03
CA ASP A 13 14.98 9.14 6.03
C ASP A 13 16.03 8.26 6.73
N GLU A 14 15.72 7.77 7.93
CA GLU A 14 16.64 6.93 8.72
C GLU A 14 16.94 5.57 8.07
N ASN A 15 16.02 5.05 7.25
CA ASN A 15 16.16 3.73 6.62
C ASN A 15 16.40 3.79 5.10
N ASN A 16 16.61 4.97 4.55
CA ASN A 16 16.86 5.19 3.12
C ASN A 16 15.84 4.42 2.26
N LEU A 17 14.54 4.60 2.56
CA LEU A 17 13.48 3.87 1.88
C LEU A 17 13.23 4.42 0.48
N ILE A 18 13.44 5.71 0.26
CA ILE A 18 13.21 6.41 -1.00
C ILE A 18 14.51 7.13 -1.41
N ASN A 19 14.86 7.06 -2.68
CA ASN A 19 16.02 7.77 -3.24
C ASN A 19 15.54 8.93 -4.11
N ASP A 20 16.46 9.85 -4.40
CA ASP A 20 16.20 10.99 -5.28
C ASP A 20 15.79 10.54 -6.70
N GLY A 21 14.82 11.24 -7.28
CA GLY A 21 14.27 10.98 -8.62
C GLY A 21 13.33 9.76 -8.74
N GLU A 22 13.06 9.01 -7.67
CA GLU A 22 12.21 7.83 -7.74
C GLU A 22 10.72 8.16 -7.85
N THR A 23 9.97 7.28 -8.53
CA THR A 23 8.51 7.25 -8.45
C THR A 23 8.07 6.11 -7.53
N ILE A 24 7.25 6.43 -6.52
CA ILE A 24 6.75 5.50 -5.52
C ILE A 24 5.29 5.19 -5.81
N ALA A 25 4.99 3.96 -6.15
CA ALA A 25 3.60 3.53 -6.22
C ALA A 25 3.04 3.27 -4.83
N VAL A 26 1.83 3.76 -4.56
CA VAL A 26 1.07 3.40 -3.35
C VAL A 26 -0.03 2.42 -3.74
N GLY A 27 0.02 1.21 -3.17
CA GLY A 27 -1.02 0.19 -3.38
C GLY A 27 -2.29 0.55 -2.62
N ILE A 28 -3.34 0.94 -3.36
CA ILE A 28 -4.62 1.36 -2.78
C ILE A 28 -5.57 0.19 -2.66
N SER A 29 -6.11 -0.01 -1.45
CA SER A 29 -7.17 -0.98 -1.18
C SER A 29 -8.55 -0.33 -0.98
N GLY A 30 -8.63 1.00 -0.95
CA GLY A 30 -9.81 1.75 -0.54
C GLY A 30 -9.97 1.86 1.00
N GLY A 31 -9.14 1.16 1.77
CA GLY A 31 -9.17 1.23 3.23
C GLY A 31 -8.38 2.42 3.79
N LYS A 32 -8.70 2.79 5.03
CA LYS A 32 -8.15 3.93 5.78
C LYS A 32 -6.61 4.03 5.74
N ASP A 33 -5.91 2.89 5.82
CA ASP A 33 -4.46 2.85 5.95
C ASP A 33 -3.78 3.23 4.63
N SER A 34 -4.24 2.67 3.51
CA SER A 34 -3.72 2.96 2.18
C SER A 34 -4.02 4.39 1.73
N MET A 35 -5.22 4.90 2.05
CA MET A 35 -5.61 6.28 1.72
C MET A 35 -4.81 7.29 2.55
N SER A 36 -4.63 7.02 3.85
CA SER A 36 -3.79 7.85 4.72
C SER A 36 -2.33 7.86 4.28
N LEU A 37 -1.80 6.69 3.88
CA LEU A 37 -0.44 6.59 3.35
C LEU A 37 -0.27 7.42 2.09
N LEU A 38 -1.20 7.31 1.14
CA LEU A 38 -1.17 8.08 -0.10
C LEU A 38 -1.12 9.59 0.18
N TYR A 39 -2.01 10.05 1.05
CA TYR A 39 -2.07 11.48 1.43
C TYR A 39 -0.78 11.96 2.09
N GLU A 40 -0.31 11.25 3.13
CA GLU A 40 0.86 11.67 3.90
C GLU A 40 2.16 11.56 3.09
N LEU A 41 2.28 10.55 2.20
CA LEU A 41 3.44 10.38 1.33
C LEU A 41 3.48 11.49 0.25
N ASN A 42 2.34 11.79 -0.40
CA ASN A 42 2.22 12.91 -1.33
C ASN A 42 2.49 14.26 -0.64
N LYS A 43 2.07 14.39 0.61
CA LYS A 43 2.41 15.60 1.37
C LYS A 43 3.90 15.69 1.67
N TYR A 44 4.53 14.57 2.03
CA TYR A 44 5.97 14.53 2.30
C TYR A 44 6.79 14.86 1.05
N SER A 45 6.41 14.40 -0.14
CA SER A 45 7.14 14.71 -1.38
C SER A 45 7.26 16.19 -1.67
N LYS A 46 6.38 17.03 -1.12
CA LYS A 46 6.38 18.50 -1.35
C LYS A 46 7.41 19.30 -0.51
N PHE A 47 8.03 18.65 0.48
CA PHE A 47 9.00 19.30 1.37
C PHE A 47 10.14 18.37 1.79
N SER A 48 10.31 17.22 1.15
CA SER A 48 11.47 16.35 1.34
C SER A 48 12.74 17.02 0.85
N ASN A 49 13.88 16.56 1.36
CA ASN A 49 15.20 17.07 0.96
C ASN A 49 15.69 16.47 -0.39
N PHE A 50 14.89 15.61 -1.01
CA PHE A 50 15.13 14.94 -2.29
C PHE A 50 13.81 14.88 -3.06
N ASP A 51 13.89 14.85 -4.37
CA ASP A 51 12.72 14.81 -5.24
C ASP A 51 12.22 13.38 -5.42
N PHE A 52 10.92 13.16 -5.30
CA PHE A 52 10.27 11.91 -5.68
C PHE A 52 8.81 12.13 -6.04
N ASN A 53 8.29 11.25 -6.89
CA ASN A 53 6.90 11.28 -7.31
C ASN A 53 6.08 10.19 -6.63
N VAL A 54 4.78 10.43 -6.47
CA VAL A 54 3.84 9.47 -5.91
C VAL A 54 2.81 9.10 -6.97
N HIS A 55 2.50 7.82 -7.11
CA HIS A 55 1.52 7.28 -8.04
C HIS A 55 0.59 6.29 -7.32
N ALA A 56 -0.71 6.51 -7.39
CA ALA A 56 -1.69 5.60 -6.80
C ALA A 56 -2.00 4.44 -7.74
N VAL A 57 -1.94 3.19 -7.24
CA VAL A 57 -2.28 2.00 -8.04
C VAL A 57 -3.32 1.16 -7.31
N LYS A 58 -4.45 0.92 -7.96
CA LYS A 58 -5.53 0.04 -7.48
C LYS A 58 -5.68 -1.16 -8.40
N ILE A 59 -5.75 -2.35 -7.82
CA ILE A 59 -6.17 -3.57 -8.53
C ILE A 59 -7.64 -3.80 -8.19
N ASN A 60 -8.51 -3.66 -9.18
CA ASN A 60 -9.92 -3.99 -9.08
C ASN A 60 -10.08 -5.50 -9.23
N LEU A 61 -10.68 -6.14 -8.23
CA LEU A 61 -10.84 -7.61 -8.20
C LEU A 61 -12.05 -8.12 -9.00
N GLY A 62 -12.81 -7.21 -9.63
CA GLY A 62 -14.02 -7.52 -10.38
C GLY A 62 -15.31 -7.48 -9.55
N SER A 63 -15.28 -6.87 -8.36
CA SER A 63 -16.46 -6.73 -7.49
C SER A 63 -16.69 -5.33 -6.96
N GLU A 64 -15.77 -4.42 -7.23
CA GLU A 64 -15.89 -3.05 -6.80
C GLU A 64 -16.93 -2.29 -7.65
N THR A 65 -17.65 -1.40 -6.98
CA THR A 65 -18.66 -0.57 -7.64
C THR A 65 -18.01 0.58 -8.42
N LYS A 66 -18.67 1.05 -9.47
CA LYS A 66 -18.23 2.26 -10.18
C LYS A 66 -18.09 3.44 -9.24
N LYS A 67 -18.99 3.56 -8.25
CA LYS A 67 -18.99 4.63 -7.24
C LYS A 67 -17.72 4.63 -6.38
N GLU A 68 -17.22 3.46 -5.96
CA GLU A 68 -15.96 3.38 -5.19
C GLU A 68 -14.75 3.86 -5.99
N ASN A 69 -14.73 3.55 -7.29
CA ASN A 69 -13.67 4.01 -8.17
C ASN A 69 -13.77 5.52 -8.46
N GLU A 70 -14.99 6.07 -8.54
CA GLU A 70 -15.22 7.52 -8.71
C GLU A 70 -14.73 8.30 -7.48
N ILE A 71 -15.09 7.87 -6.27
CA ILE A 71 -14.62 8.48 -5.01
C ILE A 71 -13.08 8.48 -4.96
N LEU A 72 -12.45 7.37 -5.35
CA LEU A 72 -10.99 7.29 -5.37
C LEU A 72 -10.36 8.23 -6.41
N LYS A 73 -10.98 8.36 -7.60
CA LYS A 73 -10.52 9.30 -8.64
C LYS A 73 -10.59 10.75 -8.14
N GLU A 74 -11.73 11.14 -7.61
CA GLU A 74 -11.93 12.49 -7.06
C GLU A 74 -10.92 12.81 -5.95
N PHE A 75 -10.65 11.82 -5.08
CA PHE A 75 -9.63 11.98 -4.03
C PHE A 75 -8.23 12.19 -4.62
N CYS A 76 -7.81 11.36 -5.58
CA CYS A 76 -6.51 11.47 -6.22
C CYS A 76 -6.35 12.78 -7.00
N GLU A 77 -7.40 13.23 -7.70
CA GLU A 77 -7.44 14.53 -8.39
C GLU A 77 -7.27 15.68 -7.39
N LYS A 78 -8.01 15.66 -6.28
CA LYS A 78 -7.92 16.68 -5.21
C LYS A 78 -6.52 16.85 -4.64
N ILE A 79 -5.75 15.77 -4.55
CA ILE A 79 -4.39 15.81 -4.03
C ILE A 79 -3.31 15.87 -5.12
N ASN A 80 -3.71 15.95 -6.40
CA ASN A 80 -2.84 15.96 -7.59
C ASN A 80 -1.88 14.73 -7.64
N VAL A 81 -2.42 13.53 -7.45
CA VAL A 81 -1.70 12.27 -7.58
C VAL A 81 -2.26 11.47 -8.75
N PRO A 82 -1.42 11.02 -9.71
CA PRO A 82 -1.87 10.16 -10.79
C PRO A 82 -2.38 8.82 -10.23
N LEU A 83 -3.46 8.30 -10.83
CA LEU A 83 -4.11 7.07 -10.44
C LEU A 83 -4.17 6.09 -11.62
N THR A 84 -3.73 4.86 -11.39
CA THR A 84 -3.95 3.73 -12.30
C THR A 84 -4.85 2.70 -11.62
N ILE A 85 -5.97 2.37 -12.28
CA ILE A 85 -6.87 1.28 -11.87
C ILE A 85 -6.72 0.16 -12.89
N LYS A 86 -6.26 -1.01 -12.43
CA LYS A 86 -6.17 -2.23 -13.27
C LYS A 86 -7.38 -3.09 -13.01
N GLU A 87 -8.23 -3.25 -14.02
CA GLU A 87 -9.37 -4.16 -13.96
C GLU A 87 -8.88 -5.61 -14.07
N THR A 88 -9.45 -6.50 -13.25
CA THR A 88 -9.14 -7.95 -13.27
C THR A 88 -10.38 -8.77 -12.95
N ASP A 89 -10.38 -10.04 -13.37
CA ASP A 89 -11.40 -11.03 -13.04
C ASP A 89 -11.01 -11.94 -11.87
N ILE A 90 -10.13 -11.45 -10.97
CA ILE A 90 -9.56 -12.28 -9.89
C ILE A 90 -10.66 -12.91 -9.05
N LYS A 91 -11.69 -12.16 -8.68
CA LYS A 91 -12.78 -12.68 -7.86
C LYS A 91 -13.53 -13.79 -8.57
N LYS A 92 -13.90 -13.60 -9.84
CA LYS A 92 -14.53 -14.62 -10.66
C LYS A 92 -13.68 -15.88 -10.78
N ILE A 93 -12.37 -15.73 -11.01
CA ILE A 93 -11.46 -16.87 -11.13
C ILE A 93 -11.37 -17.64 -9.82
N VAL A 94 -11.26 -16.96 -8.69
CA VAL A 94 -11.05 -17.59 -7.37
C VAL A 94 -12.31 -18.28 -6.86
N PHE A 95 -13.48 -17.64 -6.98
CA PHE A 95 -14.70 -18.10 -6.35
C PHE A 95 -15.60 -18.92 -7.30
N ASP A 96 -15.69 -18.55 -8.59
CA ASP A 96 -16.63 -19.16 -9.51
C ASP A 96 -16.00 -20.24 -10.39
N ILE A 97 -14.69 -20.12 -10.70
CA ILE A 97 -14.02 -21.04 -11.63
C ILE A 97 -13.23 -22.11 -10.88
N ARG A 98 -12.47 -21.73 -9.83
CA ARG A 98 -11.57 -22.66 -9.13
C ARG A 98 -12.17 -23.28 -7.88
N GLU A 99 -13.21 -22.66 -7.29
CA GLU A 99 -13.84 -23.11 -6.03
C GLU A 99 -12.81 -23.50 -4.95
N GLU A 100 -11.80 -22.66 -4.79
CA GLU A 100 -10.62 -22.96 -3.98
C GLU A 100 -10.95 -23.13 -2.48
N LYS A 101 -10.37 -24.15 -1.86
CA LYS A 101 -10.53 -24.38 -0.40
C LYS A 101 -10.00 -23.22 0.45
N ASN A 102 -8.99 -22.49 -0.05
CA ASN A 102 -8.40 -21.31 0.58
C ASN A 102 -8.45 -20.08 -0.36
N PRO A 103 -9.65 -19.56 -0.68
CA PRO A 103 -9.84 -18.52 -1.68
C PRO A 103 -9.08 -17.23 -1.35
N CYS A 104 -8.95 -16.88 -0.06
CA CYS A 104 -8.24 -15.68 0.38
C CYS A 104 -6.74 -15.70 0.02
N SER A 105 -6.09 -16.85 0.15
CA SER A 105 -4.67 -17.01 -0.18
C SER A 105 -4.42 -16.86 -1.68
N LEU A 106 -5.24 -17.51 -2.51
CA LEU A 106 -5.14 -17.39 -3.97
C LEU A 106 -5.45 -15.96 -4.43
N CYS A 107 -6.51 -15.34 -3.92
CA CYS A 107 -6.87 -13.96 -4.21
C CYS A 107 -5.72 -12.99 -3.88
N ALA A 108 -5.11 -13.13 -2.70
CA ALA A 108 -3.98 -12.30 -2.28
C ALA A 108 -2.75 -12.50 -3.19
N ASN A 109 -2.48 -13.73 -3.65
CA ASN A 109 -1.39 -14.02 -4.56
C ASN A 109 -1.63 -13.43 -5.95
N MET A 110 -2.83 -13.61 -6.51
CA MET A 110 -3.20 -13.05 -7.82
C MET A 110 -3.19 -11.52 -7.80
N ARG A 111 -3.70 -10.90 -6.72
CA ARG A 111 -3.65 -9.44 -6.54
C ARG A 111 -2.22 -8.92 -6.50
N ARG A 112 -1.31 -9.60 -5.78
CA ARG A 112 0.12 -9.24 -5.75
C ARG A 112 0.76 -9.37 -7.14
N GLY A 113 0.43 -10.43 -7.88
CA GLY A 113 0.90 -10.62 -9.25
C GLY A 113 0.41 -9.51 -10.17
N ALA A 114 -0.90 -9.21 -10.19
CA ALA A 114 -1.47 -8.14 -10.99
C ALA A 114 -0.86 -6.76 -10.66
N LEU A 115 -0.66 -6.48 -9.36
CA LEU A 115 -0.01 -5.24 -8.93
C LEU A 115 1.43 -5.16 -9.45
N ALA A 116 2.20 -6.24 -9.34
CA ALA A 116 3.57 -6.27 -9.83
C ALA A 116 3.66 -6.08 -11.36
N THR A 117 2.76 -6.74 -12.13
CA THR A 117 2.66 -6.55 -13.58
C THR A 117 2.35 -5.10 -13.92
N THR A 118 1.36 -4.50 -13.26
CA THR A 118 0.99 -3.09 -13.48
C THR A 118 2.15 -2.14 -13.18
N LEU A 119 2.88 -2.37 -12.09
CA LEU A 119 4.05 -1.56 -11.75
C LEU A 119 5.16 -1.65 -12.81
N ASN A 120 5.42 -2.85 -13.34
CA ASN A 120 6.40 -3.05 -14.41
C ASN A 120 5.95 -2.37 -15.72
N GLU A 121 4.65 -2.44 -16.06
CA GLU A 121 4.06 -1.71 -17.21
C GLU A 121 4.26 -0.18 -17.08
N LEU A 122 4.19 0.35 -15.85
CA LEU A 122 4.41 1.77 -15.52
C LEU A 122 5.90 2.14 -15.35
N GLY A 123 6.82 1.18 -15.39
CA GLY A 123 8.25 1.41 -15.12
C GLY A 123 8.56 1.75 -13.66
N ILE A 124 7.64 1.49 -12.71
CA ILE A 124 7.80 1.81 -11.29
C ILE A 124 8.37 0.61 -10.54
N LYS A 125 9.51 0.79 -9.88
CA LYS A 125 10.23 -0.27 -9.17
C LYS A 125 10.04 -0.27 -7.65
N LYS A 126 9.29 0.68 -7.11
CA LYS A 126 9.09 0.81 -5.66
C LYS A 126 7.60 0.90 -5.32
N LEU A 127 7.16 0.03 -4.40
CA LEU A 127 5.77 -0.08 -3.92
C LEU A 127 5.69 0.25 -2.43
N ALA A 128 4.93 1.25 -2.07
CA ALA A 128 4.58 1.55 -0.68
C ALA A 128 3.27 0.90 -0.28
N LEU A 129 3.26 0.21 0.85
CA LEU A 129 2.08 -0.43 1.45
C LEU A 129 1.77 0.18 2.81
N GLY A 130 0.47 0.32 3.12
CA GLY A 130 -0.05 0.96 4.33
C GLY A 130 0.04 0.12 5.61
N HIS A 131 0.91 -0.90 5.66
CA HIS A 131 1.13 -1.68 6.88
C HIS A 131 1.73 -0.80 7.99
N HIS A 132 1.15 -0.89 9.18
CA HIS A 132 1.49 -0.05 10.32
C HIS A 132 1.99 -0.88 11.52
N LYS A 133 2.31 -0.20 12.63
CA LYS A 133 2.91 -0.82 13.82
C LYS A 133 2.05 -1.95 14.42
N ASN A 134 0.73 -1.79 14.44
CA ASN A 134 -0.17 -2.82 14.95
C ASN A 134 -0.14 -4.08 14.07
N ASP A 135 -0.16 -3.95 12.73
CA ASP A 135 -0.01 -5.10 11.81
C ASP A 135 1.29 -5.86 12.05
N LYS A 136 2.38 -5.12 12.35
CA LYS A 136 3.68 -5.71 12.68
C LYS A 136 3.60 -6.59 13.93
N ILE A 137 2.94 -6.10 14.97
CA ILE A 137 2.76 -6.81 16.24
C ILE A 137 1.84 -8.01 16.04
N GLU A 138 0.71 -7.83 15.38
CA GLU A 138 -0.24 -8.90 15.07
C GLU A 138 0.41 -10.01 14.25
N THR A 139 1.15 -9.64 13.20
CA THR A 139 1.88 -10.61 12.37
C THR A 139 2.93 -11.37 13.18
N PHE A 140 3.64 -10.71 14.11
CA PHE A 140 4.59 -11.38 14.99
C PHE A 140 3.92 -12.44 15.86
N PHE A 141 2.81 -12.11 16.51
CA PHE A 141 2.08 -13.08 17.33
C PHE A 141 1.45 -14.19 16.49
N MET A 142 0.88 -13.87 15.33
CA MET A 142 0.37 -14.90 14.41
C MET A 142 1.47 -15.89 13.99
N ASN A 143 2.64 -15.39 13.61
CA ASN A 143 3.77 -16.26 13.26
C ASN A 143 4.24 -17.10 14.42
N MET A 144 4.30 -16.53 15.62
CA MET A 144 4.69 -17.23 16.84
C MET A 144 3.72 -18.38 17.16
N PHE A 145 2.41 -18.11 17.17
CA PHE A 145 1.40 -19.10 17.57
C PHE A 145 1.11 -20.16 16.51
N PHE A 146 1.06 -19.76 15.21
CA PHE A 146 0.63 -20.67 14.14
C PHE A 146 1.78 -21.27 13.33
N SER A 147 2.95 -20.67 13.37
CA SER A 147 4.10 -21.12 12.58
C SER A 147 5.36 -21.42 13.40
N GLY A 148 5.34 -21.19 14.71
CA GLY A 148 6.50 -21.34 15.59
C GLY A 148 7.68 -20.43 15.22
N ARG A 149 7.41 -19.29 14.57
CA ARG A 149 8.45 -18.37 14.07
C ARG A 149 8.40 -17.04 14.81
N LEU A 150 9.53 -16.61 15.34
CA LEU A 150 9.69 -15.32 16.01
C LEU A 150 10.12 -14.25 15.00
N ASN A 151 9.23 -13.93 14.04
CA ASN A 151 9.47 -12.92 13.01
C ASN A 151 8.21 -12.17 12.61
N THR A 152 8.40 -11.06 11.90
CA THR A 152 7.34 -10.28 11.26
C THR A 152 7.80 -9.82 9.87
N PHE A 153 6.96 -9.09 9.16
CA PHE A 153 7.37 -8.51 7.86
C PHE A 153 8.45 -7.42 8.04
N LYS A 154 9.30 -7.31 7.05
CA LYS A 154 10.37 -6.29 7.03
C LYS A 154 9.82 -4.94 6.57
N MET A 155 10.43 -3.86 7.04
CA MET A 155 10.13 -2.49 6.59
C MET A 155 10.41 -2.31 5.10
N LYS A 156 11.50 -2.90 4.61
CA LYS A 156 11.91 -2.93 3.20
C LYS A 156 12.14 -4.37 2.75
N SER A 157 11.56 -4.76 1.62
CA SER A 157 11.68 -6.13 1.08
C SER A 157 11.81 -6.08 -0.43
N TYR A 158 12.84 -6.73 -0.99
CA TYR A 158 13.00 -6.85 -2.42
C TYR A 158 12.37 -8.15 -2.94
N LEU A 159 11.50 -8.02 -3.93
CA LEU A 159 10.81 -9.12 -4.59
C LEU A 159 11.55 -9.43 -5.90
N SER A 160 12.54 -10.32 -5.84
CA SER A 160 13.45 -10.61 -6.95
C SER A 160 12.77 -11.08 -8.24
N ARG A 161 11.70 -11.89 -8.13
CA ARG A 161 10.96 -12.36 -9.32
C ARG A 161 10.21 -11.25 -10.05
N GLN A 162 9.80 -10.21 -9.36
CA GLN A 162 9.05 -9.07 -9.90
C GLN A 162 9.91 -7.84 -10.14
N ASP A 163 11.14 -7.84 -9.65
CA ASP A 163 12.04 -6.69 -9.64
C ASP A 163 11.42 -5.44 -9.01
N ILE A 164 10.78 -5.62 -7.85
CA ILE A 164 10.09 -4.56 -7.11
C ILE A 164 10.56 -4.52 -5.67
N THR A 165 10.85 -3.34 -5.17
CA THR A 165 11.12 -3.09 -3.76
C THR A 165 9.82 -2.66 -3.05
N VAL A 166 9.37 -3.44 -2.10
CA VAL A 166 8.24 -3.09 -1.23
C VAL A 166 8.75 -2.35 0.01
N ILE A 167 8.17 -1.18 0.28
CA ILE A 167 8.45 -0.36 1.47
C ILE A 167 7.19 -0.16 2.31
N ARG A 168 7.37 0.09 3.61
CA ARG A 168 6.27 0.31 4.56
C ARG A 168 6.54 1.57 5.40
N PRO A 169 6.22 2.77 4.85
CA PRO A 169 6.51 4.02 5.52
C PRO A 169 5.77 4.21 6.85
N PHE A 170 4.65 3.50 7.06
CA PHE A 170 3.88 3.52 8.31
C PHE A 170 4.35 2.50 9.35
N TYR A 171 5.52 1.88 9.17
CA TYR A 171 6.04 0.82 10.04
C TYR A 171 6.05 1.17 11.53
N GLU A 172 6.24 2.43 11.91
CA GLU A 172 6.23 2.93 13.29
C GLU A 172 4.96 3.73 13.64
N VAL A 173 4.02 3.89 12.70
CA VAL A 173 2.76 4.59 12.94
C VAL A 173 1.77 3.64 13.63
N GLU A 174 1.08 4.12 14.66
CA GLU A 174 0.06 3.36 15.37
C GLU A 174 -1.34 3.55 14.73
N GLU A 175 -2.14 2.49 14.68
CA GLU A 175 -3.46 2.49 14.03
C GLU A 175 -4.40 3.58 14.54
N TRP A 176 -4.40 3.86 15.86
CA TRP A 176 -5.25 4.89 16.43
C TRP A 176 -4.97 6.30 15.86
N MET A 177 -3.70 6.56 15.45
CA MET A 177 -3.33 7.82 14.81
C MET A 177 -3.98 7.91 13.43
N ILE A 178 -3.99 6.82 12.66
CA ILE A 178 -4.63 6.74 11.35
C ILE A 178 -6.15 6.91 11.48
N LYS A 179 -6.79 6.22 12.44
CA LYS A 179 -8.21 6.37 12.74
C LYS A 179 -8.60 7.82 13.08
N LYS A 180 -7.76 8.50 13.87
CA LYS A 180 -7.96 9.91 14.22
C LYS A 180 -7.77 10.83 13.02
N PHE A 181 -6.84 10.50 12.13
CA PHE A 181 -6.56 11.24 10.91
C PHE A 181 -7.76 11.20 9.95
N ILE A 182 -8.25 10.01 9.62
CA ILE A 182 -9.41 9.81 8.72
C ILE A 182 -10.65 10.57 9.20
N LYS A 183 -10.99 10.45 10.49
CA LYS A 183 -12.13 11.20 11.08
C LYS A 183 -12.01 12.71 10.93
N LYS A 184 -10.79 13.25 10.87
CA LYS A 184 -10.57 14.70 10.76
C LYS A 184 -10.66 15.21 9.33
N PHE A 185 -10.36 14.37 8.35
CA PHE A 185 -10.26 14.79 6.94
C PHE A 185 -11.40 14.28 6.07
N ASP A 186 -12.32 13.51 6.68
CA ASP A 186 -13.48 12.91 6.01
C ASP A 186 -13.08 12.13 4.75
N ILE A 187 -12.05 11.25 4.92
CA ILE A 187 -11.46 10.42 3.86
C ILE A 187 -11.98 8.98 4.01
#